data_078663f7a958bb2a1a7ad7da20610369
#
_entry.id   078663f7a958bb2a1a7ad7da20610369
#
_cell.length_a   1.000
_cell.length_b   1.000
_cell.length_c   1.000
_cell.angle_alpha   90.00
_cell.angle_beta   90.00
_cell.angle_gamma   90.00
#
_symmetry.space_group_name_H-M   'P 1'
#
loop_
_entity.id
_entity.type
_entity.pdbx_description
1 polymer ?
#
loop_
_entity_poly.entity_id
_entity_poly.type
_entity_poly.pdbx_seq_one_letter_code
_entity_poly.pdbx_strand_id
1 'polypeptide(L)'
;PHDLSIMTYNIQMLGIGEKDAPAKIVDYINNSGNDIVCMQEFPQREASFKKFPAYPYYHRHRDVAFISRYPIVNKGVINFDKGHSAACVYGDITIGKDTIRVYSIHLESYRLGKNEQQIYKELTSGNTQNATQGVKTISSRLVTANRNRAKQAQIIKNHMQQSPYPVIICGDFNDTPISFAYHTLSEGMKDCFIEKGRGLGNTYIGEFPSFRIDHILHTPTLGT
;
A
#
# COMPACT_ATOMS: atom_id res chain seq x y z
N PRO A 1 5.05 -28.00 -0.23
CA PRO A 1 4.51 -26.65 -0.25
C PRO A 1 5.67 -25.70 -0.06
N HIS A 2 5.79 -24.71 -0.92
CA HIS A 2 6.81 -23.68 -0.80
C HIS A 2 6.18 -22.53 0.00
N ASP A 3 6.78 -22.22 1.15
CA ASP A 3 6.32 -21.08 1.95
C ASP A 3 6.70 -19.79 1.23
N LEU A 4 5.72 -19.03 0.75
CA LEU A 4 5.91 -17.77 0.06
C LEU A 4 5.96 -16.63 1.08
N SER A 5 7.01 -15.83 1.03
CA SER A 5 7.16 -14.65 1.86
C SER A 5 6.94 -13.36 1.08
N ILE A 6 6.03 -12.51 1.59
CA ILE A 6 5.67 -11.23 0.97
C ILE A 6 5.83 -10.11 1.97
N MET A 7 6.40 -8.99 1.51
CA MET A 7 6.49 -7.74 2.25
C MET A 7 5.74 -6.62 1.51
N THR A 8 5.05 -5.76 2.25
CA THR A 8 4.63 -4.44 1.76
C THR A 8 5.36 -3.35 2.54
N TYR A 9 5.82 -2.31 1.84
CA TYR A 9 6.62 -1.25 2.45
C TYR A 9 6.46 0.08 1.70
N ASN A 10 5.88 1.07 2.36
CA ASN A 10 5.94 2.45 1.87
C ASN A 10 7.33 3.01 2.15
N ILE A 11 8.14 3.21 1.10
CA ILE A 11 9.56 3.56 1.20
C ILE A 11 9.84 5.06 1.11
N GLN A 12 8.80 5.90 1.09
CA GLN A 12 8.90 7.36 1.11
C GLN A 12 9.97 7.90 0.14
N MET A 13 9.91 7.51 -1.14
CA MET A 13 10.90 7.86 -2.18
C MET A 13 12.34 7.51 -1.80
N LEU A 14 12.55 6.43 -1.05
CA LEU A 14 13.81 6.03 -0.42
C LEU A 14 14.25 6.99 0.70
N GLY A 15 13.30 7.46 1.52
CA GLY A 15 13.59 8.26 2.70
C GLY A 15 14.07 9.67 2.36
N ILE A 16 13.31 10.40 1.54
CA ILE A 16 13.62 11.79 1.18
C ILE A 16 13.87 12.62 2.45
N GLY A 17 15.01 13.29 2.48
CA GLY A 17 15.39 14.20 3.56
C GLY A 17 16.35 13.60 4.60
N GLU A 18 16.55 12.30 4.63
CA GLU A 18 17.48 11.62 5.51
C GLU A 18 18.66 11.04 4.71
N LYS A 19 19.89 11.47 5.04
CA LYS A 19 21.10 11.15 4.27
C LYS A 19 21.36 9.65 4.13
N ASP A 20 21.12 8.87 5.19
CA ASP A 20 21.45 7.45 5.25
C ASP A 20 20.23 6.53 5.00
N ALA A 21 19.02 7.08 4.94
CA ALA A 21 17.80 6.29 4.76
C ALA A 21 17.78 5.48 3.45
N PRO A 22 18.22 6.02 2.29
CA PRO A 22 18.21 5.24 1.05
C PRO A 22 19.03 3.95 1.14
N ALA A 23 20.20 4.00 1.74
CA ALA A 23 21.06 2.82 1.90
C ALA A 23 20.43 1.80 2.85
N LYS A 24 19.94 2.25 4.00
CA LYS A 24 19.27 1.39 5.00
C LYS A 24 18.04 0.69 4.44
N ILE A 25 17.19 1.41 3.69
CA ILE A 25 15.98 0.83 3.06
C ILE A 25 16.37 -0.24 2.04
N VAL A 26 17.35 0.05 1.18
CA VAL A 26 17.83 -0.89 0.17
C VAL A 26 18.44 -2.13 0.80
N ASP A 27 19.30 -1.95 1.81
CA ASP A 27 19.92 -3.05 2.55
C ASP A 27 18.87 -3.89 3.28
N TYR A 28 17.90 -3.26 3.93
CA TYR A 28 16.81 -3.97 4.59
C TYR A 28 16.02 -4.85 3.62
N ILE A 29 15.62 -4.32 2.45
CA ILE A 29 14.89 -5.08 1.45
C ILE A 29 15.74 -6.24 0.90
N ASN A 30 17.00 -5.98 0.52
CA ASN A 30 17.88 -7.01 -0.03
C ASN A 30 18.16 -8.15 0.95
N ASN A 31 18.23 -7.85 2.25
CA ASN A 31 18.52 -8.81 3.32
C ASN A 31 17.27 -9.38 4.00
N SER A 32 16.07 -8.93 3.62
CA SER A 32 14.81 -9.35 4.24
C SER A 32 14.47 -10.83 4.02
N GLY A 33 15.03 -11.44 2.99
CA GLY A 33 14.71 -12.82 2.60
C GLY A 33 13.36 -12.99 1.90
N ASN A 34 12.56 -11.93 1.75
CA ASN A 34 11.24 -12.01 1.11
C ASN A 34 11.35 -12.40 -0.36
N ASP A 35 10.36 -13.13 -0.85
CA ASP A 35 10.25 -13.56 -2.24
C ASP A 35 9.70 -12.46 -3.14
N ILE A 36 8.74 -11.69 -2.61
CA ILE A 36 8.08 -10.58 -3.30
C ILE A 36 8.03 -9.38 -2.35
N VAL A 37 8.36 -8.19 -2.87
CA VAL A 37 8.27 -6.95 -2.13
C VAL A 37 7.43 -5.95 -2.91
N CYS A 38 6.31 -5.54 -2.33
CA CYS A 38 5.43 -4.49 -2.83
C CYS A 38 5.82 -3.16 -2.19
N MET A 39 6.07 -2.14 -3.01
CA MET A 39 6.58 -0.86 -2.54
C MET A 39 5.65 0.28 -2.95
N GLN A 40 5.40 1.19 -2.04
CA GLN A 40 4.68 2.42 -2.25
C GLN A 40 5.63 3.61 -2.09
N GLU A 41 5.30 4.73 -2.72
CA GLU A 41 6.18 5.88 -2.85
C GLU A 41 7.56 5.51 -3.42
N PHE A 42 7.55 4.63 -4.42
CA PHE A 42 8.75 4.20 -5.12
C PHE A 42 9.23 5.29 -6.09
N PRO A 43 10.54 5.59 -6.16
CA PRO A 43 11.08 6.57 -7.09
C PRO A 43 10.73 6.26 -8.54
N GLN A 44 10.27 7.27 -9.29
CA GLN A 44 9.81 7.09 -10.68
C GLN A 44 10.97 6.95 -11.69
N ARG A 45 12.06 6.30 -11.29
CA ARG A 45 13.25 6.07 -12.11
C ARG A 45 13.52 4.58 -12.26
N GLU A 46 13.56 4.10 -13.50
CA GLU A 46 13.83 2.68 -13.81
C GLU A 46 15.17 2.20 -13.21
N ALA A 47 16.18 3.05 -13.21
CA ALA A 47 17.47 2.76 -12.59
C ALA A 47 17.41 2.40 -11.10
N SER A 48 16.31 2.74 -10.42
CA SER A 48 16.13 2.39 -9.00
C SER A 48 16.04 0.88 -8.76
N PHE A 49 15.58 0.10 -9.74
CA PHE A 49 15.51 -1.37 -9.62
C PHE A 49 16.89 -2.04 -9.57
N LYS A 50 17.92 -1.41 -10.14
CA LYS A 50 19.31 -1.90 -10.07
C LYS A 50 19.84 -2.02 -8.63
N LYS A 51 19.17 -1.38 -7.67
CA LYS A 51 19.49 -1.47 -6.25
C LYS A 51 19.04 -2.78 -5.60
N PHE A 52 18.23 -3.57 -6.30
CA PHE A 52 17.62 -4.82 -5.80
C PHE A 52 18.04 -6.02 -6.64
N PRO A 53 19.34 -6.41 -6.66
CA PRO A 53 19.87 -7.44 -7.55
C PRO A 53 19.31 -8.84 -7.28
N ALA A 54 18.81 -9.10 -6.07
CA ALA A 54 18.17 -10.37 -5.71
C ALA A 54 16.77 -10.55 -6.33
N TYR A 55 16.23 -9.51 -6.97
CA TYR A 55 14.88 -9.49 -7.54
C TYR A 55 14.95 -9.14 -9.04
N PRO A 56 15.17 -10.13 -9.91
CA PRO A 56 15.35 -9.87 -11.34
C PRO A 56 14.08 -9.46 -12.07
N TYR A 57 12.91 -9.70 -11.45
CA TYR A 57 11.61 -9.39 -12.05
C TYR A 57 10.94 -8.26 -11.30
N TYR A 58 10.38 -7.31 -12.04
CA TYR A 58 9.70 -6.15 -11.44
C TYR A 58 8.62 -5.57 -12.34
N HIS A 59 7.71 -4.84 -11.72
CA HIS A 59 6.74 -4.00 -12.40
C HIS A 59 6.46 -2.74 -11.59
N ARG A 60 6.18 -1.64 -12.28
CA ARG A 60 5.79 -0.39 -11.63
C ARG A 60 4.84 0.45 -12.48
N HIS A 61 4.09 1.29 -11.81
CA HIS A 61 3.35 2.41 -12.39
C HIS A 61 3.31 3.55 -11.39
N ARG A 62 3.70 4.76 -11.84
CA ARG A 62 3.81 5.94 -10.98
C ARG A 62 4.73 5.66 -9.77
N ASP A 63 4.19 5.76 -8.56
CA ASP A 63 4.88 5.57 -7.28
C ASP A 63 4.65 4.21 -6.63
N VAL A 64 4.03 3.28 -7.36
CA VAL A 64 3.81 1.91 -6.88
C VAL A 64 4.62 0.93 -7.71
N ALA A 65 5.30 0.01 -7.02
CA ALA A 65 6.08 -1.03 -7.66
C ALA A 65 5.96 -2.34 -6.88
N PHE A 66 6.31 -3.44 -7.53
CA PHE A 66 6.73 -4.65 -6.85
C PHE A 66 7.94 -5.27 -7.54
N ILE A 67 8.73 -5.97 -6.77
CA ILE A 67 9.88 -6.76 -7.19
C ILE A 67 9.68 -8.20 -6.77
N SER A 68 10.19 -9.15 -7.55
CA SER A 68 10.00 -10.58 -7.34
C SER A 68 11.27 -11.36 -7.66
N ARG A 69 11.53 -12.40 -6.88
CA ARG A 69 12.53 -13.43 -7.20
C ARG A 69 12.04 -14.37 -8.28
N TYR A 70 10.72 -14.48 -8.45
CA TYR A 70 10.07 -15.40 -9.39
C TYR A 70 9.60 -14.70 -10.65
N PRO A 71 9.50 -15.42 -11.77
CA PRO A 71 9.06 -14.86 -13.06
C PRO A 71 7.68 -14.24 -13.01
N ILE A 72 7.56 -13.07 -13.61
CA ILE A 72 6.28 -12.39 -13.85
C ILE A 72 5.85 -12.72 -15.28
N VAL A 73 4.83 -13.56 -15.44
CA VAL A 73 4.36 -14.06 -16.76
C VAL A 73 3.32 -13.15 -17.40
N ASN A 74 2.64 -12.34 -16.59
CA ASN A 74 1.71 -11.30 -17.04
C ASN A 74 1.73 -10.15 -16.04
N LYS A 75 1.51 -8.92 -16.51
CA LYS A 75 1.50 -7.74 -15.64
C LYS A 75 0.70 -6.59 -16.24
N GLY A 76 0.15 -5.75 -15.40
CA GLY A 76 -0.62 -4.60 -15.86
C GLY A 76 -0.86 -3.56 -14.77
N VAL A 77 -1.65 -2.58 -15.14
CA VAL A 77 -1.99 -1.41 -14.31
C VAL A 77 -3.50 -1.33 -14.19
N ILE A 78 -3.98 -1.07 -12.99
CA ILE A 78 -5.37 -0.67 -12.79
C ILE A 78 -5.45 0.84 -12.90
N ASN A 79 -6.18 1.30 -13.92
CA ASN A 79 -6.35 2.73 -14.15
C ASN A 79 -7.48 3.28 -13.31
N PHE A 80 -7.22 4.39 -12.64
CA PHE A 80 -8.22 5.20 -11.96
C PHE A 80 -8.51 6.46 -12.75
N ASP A 81 -9.62 7.13 -12.45
CA ASP A 81 -9.97 8.40 -13.08
C ASP A 81 -8.84 9.44 -12.94
N LYS A 82 -8.79 10.39 -13.88
CA LYS A 82 -7.77 11.45 -13.87
C LYS A 82 -7.86 12.30 -12.60
N GLY A 83 -6.70 12.75 -12.11
CA GLY A 83 -6.61 13.68 -10.97
C GLY A 83 -6.35 13.01 -9.61
N HIS A 84 -6.27 11.68 -9.56
CA HIS A 84 -5.96 10.94 -8.33
C HIS A 84 -4.46 10.66 -8.19
N SER A 85 -3.98 10.60 -6.93
CA SER A 85 -2.61 10.15 -6.63
C SER A 85 -2.49 8.63 -6.56
N ALA A 86 -3.60 7.94 -6.37
CA ALA A 86 -3.64 6.50 -6.25
C ALA A 86 -3.02 5.78 -7.45
N ALA A 87 -2.38 4.65 -7.16
CA ALA A 87 -1.82 3.75 -8.15
C ALA A 87 -2.04 2.29 -7.73
N CYS A 88 -2.20 1.42 -8.72
CA CYS A 88 -2.29 -0.02 -8.51
C CYS A 88 -1.65 -0.74 -9.70
N VAL A 89 -0.73 -1.63 -9.40
CA VAL A 89 -0.14 -2.55 -10.38
C VAL A 89 -0.44 -3.98 -9.98
N TYR A 90 -0.52 -4.87 -10.96
CA TYR A 90 -0.63 -6.30 -10.72
C TYR A 90 0.36 -7.10 -11.56
N GLY A 91 0.65 -8.31 -11.12
CA GLY A 91 1.41 -9.29 -11.88
C GLY A 91 1.02 -10.71 -11.53
N ASP A 92 1.04 -11.57 -12.54
CA ASP A 92 0.91 -13.01 -12.39
C ASP A 92 2.31 -13.58 -12.22
N ILE A 93 2.58 -14.15 -11.05
CA ILE A 93 3.90 -14.61 -10.63
C ILE A 93 3.85 -16.14 -10.57
N THR A 94 4.75 -16.80 -11.29
CA THR A 94 4.83 -18.26 -11.33
C THR A 94 5.86 -18.76 -10.34
N ILE A 95 5.43 -19.65 -9.43
CA ILE A 95 6.25 -20.26 -8.39
C ILE A 95 6.17 -21.78 -8.56
N GLY A 96 7.20 -22.37 -9.13
CA GLY A 96 7.17 -23.79 -9.50
C GLY A 96 6.08 -24.10 -10.54
N LYS A 97 5.04 -24.84 -10.15
CA LYS A 97 3.88 -25.16 -11.01
C LYS A 97 2.68 -24.25 -10.79
N ASP A 98 2.71 -23.44 -9.75
CA ASP A 98 1.60 -22.61 -9.32
C ASP A 98 1.78 -21.17 -9.80
N THR A 99 0.69 -20.50 -10.03
CA THR A 99 0.68 -19.07 -10.37
C THR A 99 -0.25 -18.35 -9.42
N ILE A 100 0.19 -17.21 -8.93
CA ILE A 100 -0.60 -16.29 -8.10
C ILE A 100 -0.67 -14.93 -8.75
N ARG A 101 -1.74 -14.18 -8.52
CA ARG A 101 -1.84 -12.77 -8.89
C ARG A 101 -1.57 -11.88 -7.68
N VAL A 102 -0.55 -11.04 -7.79
CA VAL A 102 -0.17 -10.08 -6.75
C VAL A 102 -0.54 -8.68 -7.20
N TYR A 103 -1.21 -7.93 -6.32
CA TYR A 103 -1.50 -6.51 -6.47
C TYR A 103 -0.66 -5.72 -5.48
N SER A 104 0.04 -4.71 -5.96
CA SER A 104 0.65 -3.67 -5.13
C SER A 104 -0.15 -2.38 -5.30
N ILE A 105 -0.66 -1.84 -4.20
CA ILE A 105 -1.55 -0.69 -4.23
C ILE A 105 -1.06 0.46 -3.35
N HIS A 106 -1.43 1.66 -3.75
CA HIS A 106 -1.35 2.87 -2.95
C HIS A 106 -2.64 3.66 -3.22
N LEU A 107 -3.59 3.63 -2.29
CA LEU A 107 -4.86 4.31 -2.44
C LEU A 107 -4.73 5.81 -2.14
N GLU A 108 -5.77 6.57 -2.48
CA GLU A 108 -5.79 8.02 -2.32
C GLU A 108 -5.47 8.44 -0.88
N SER A 109 -4.44 9.27 -0.72
CA SER A 109 -4.04 9.84 0.56
C SER A 109 -4.92 11.05 0.92
N TYR A 110 -5.06 11.33 2.20
CA TYR A 110 -5.73 12.55 2.69
C TYR A 110 -5.00 13.82 2.30
N ARG A 111 -3.70 13.76 1.97
CA ARG A 111 -2.86 14.91 1.62
C ARG A 111 -3.02 16.08 2.58
N LEU A 112 -2.99 15.80 3.87
CA LEU A 112 -3.00 16.86 4.87
C LEU A 112 -1.66 17.61 4.78
N GLY A 113 -1.74 18.87 4.39
CA GLY A 113 -0.58 19.76 4.32
C GLY A 113 -0.15 20.23 5.71
N LYS A 114 0.96 20.97 5.77
CA LYS A 114 1.48 21.51 7.06
C LYS A 114 0.46 22.35 7.81
N ASN A 115 -0.37 23.11 7.10
CA ASN A 115 -1.41 23.94 7.71
C ASN A 115 -2.50 23.10 8.38
N GLU A 116 -2.95 22.01 7.72
CA GLU A 116 -3.95 21.11 8.28
C GLU A 116 -3.40 20.30 9.46
N GLN A 117 -2.14 19.91 9.40
CA GLN A 117 -1.45 19.27 10.53
C GLN A 117 -1.39 20.23 11.73
N GLN A 118 -1.09 21.50 11.48
CA GLN A 118 -1.09 22.54 12.53
C GLN A 118 -2.48 22.73 13.12
N ILE A 119 -3.53 22.82 12.30
CA ILE A 119 -4.92 22.93 12.74
C ILE A 119 -5.32 21.73 13.60
N TYR A 120 -4.92 20.50 13.19
CA TYR A 120 -5.19 19.30 13.98
C TYR A 120 -4.51 19.38 15.36
N LYS A 121 -3.25 19.82 15.42
CA LYS A 121 -2.54 20.04 16.69
C LYS A 121 -3.23 21.08 17.57
N GLU A 122 -3.67 22.18 17.01
CA GLU A 122 -4.39 23.24 17.73
C GLU A 122 -5.71 22.72 18.31
N LEU A 123 -6.48 21.96 17.53
CA LEU A 123 -7.71 21.31 17.97
C LEU A 123 -7.48 20.32 19.11
N THR A 124 -6.43 19.50 19.03
CA THR A 124 -6.11 18.49 20.05
C THR A 124 -5.50 19.11 21.31
N SER A 125 -4.89 20.31 21.21
CA SER A 125 -4.35 21.08 22.34
C SER A 125 -5.37 22.01 23.01
N GLY A 126 -6.63 22.03 22.54
CA GLY A 126 -7.69 22.86 23.14
C GLY A 126 -7.71 24.33 22.68
N ASN A 127 -6.89 24.71 21.70
CA ASN A 127 -6.87 26.06 21.13
C ASN A 127 -7.89 26.17 19.98
N THR A 128 -9.04 26.80 20.25
CA THR A 128 -10.20 26.78 19.34
C THR A 128 -10.40 28.06 18.52
N GLN A 129 -9.52 29.05 18.59
CA GLN A 129 -9.77 30.37 17.96
C GLN A 129 -9.94 30.37 16.44
N ASN A 130 -9.35 29.36 15.71
CA ASN A 130 -9.52 29.21 14.27
C ASN A 130 -10.13 27.84 13.89
N ALA A 131 -10.72 27.14 14.86
CA ALA A 131 -11.12 25.75 14.75
C ALA A 131 -12.17 25.49 13.65
N THR A 132 -13.17 26.36 13.51
CA THR A 132 -14.34 26.09 12.65
C THR A 132 -13.98 25.99 11.17
N GLN A 133 -13.17 26.89 10.64
CA GLN A 133 -12.77 26.88 9.23
C GLN A 133 -11.80 25.73 8.95
N GLY A 134 -10.87 25.50 9.88
CA GLY A 134 -9.92 24.38 9.79
C GLY A 134 -10.60 23.02 9.79
N VAL A 135 -11.57 22.80 10.69
CA VAL A 135 -12.38 21.58 10.76
C VAL A 135 -13.14 21.34 9.46
N LYS A 136 -13.77 22.36 8.88
CA LYS A 136 -14.46 22.24 7.59
C LYS A 136 -13.52 21.80 6.46
N THR A 137 -12.32 22.40 6.39
CA THR A 137 -11.32 22.06 5.37
C THR A 137 -10.83 20.62 5.52
N ILE A 138 -10.46 20.21 6.73
CA ILE A 138 -10.04 18.84 7.03
C ILE A 138 -11.16 17.86 6.72
N SER A 139 -12.38 18.11 7.20
CA SER A 139 -13.54 17.23 6.96
C SER A 139 -13.84 17.06 5.48
N SER A 140 -13.78 18.13 4.68
CA SER A 140 -14.03 18.05 3.24
C SER A 140 -12.98 17.21 2.51
N ARG A 141 -11.71 17.31 2.91
CA ARG A 141 -10.62 16.46 2.36
C ARG A 141 -10.78 14.99 2.75
N LEU A 142 -11.13 14.72 4.02
CA LEU A 142 -11.41 13.37 4.49
C LEU A 142 -12.55 12.73 3.70
N VAL A 143 -13.66 13.44 3.55
CA VAL A 143 -14.82 12.96 2.77
C VAL A 143 -14.44 12.69 1.31
N THR A 144 -13.68 13.59 0.69
CA THR A 144 -13.24 13.43 -0.70
C THR A 144 -12.32 12.22 -0.86
N ALA A 145 -11.32 12.10 0.01
CA ALA A 145 -10.39 10.96 -0.04
C ALA A 145 -11.12 9.63 0.21
N ASN A 146 -12.05 9.58 1.17
CA ASN A 146 -12.85 8.38 1.43
C ASN A 146 -13.71 7.97 0.22
N ARG A 147 -14.35 8.94 -0.45
CA ARG A 147 -15.12 8.66 -1.68
C ARG A 147 -14.23 8.13 -2.80
N ASN A 148 -13.05 8.69 -2.95
CA ASN A 148 -12.09 8.28 -3.96
C ASN A 148 -11.59 6.86 -3.68
N ARG A 149 -11.19 6.57 -2.44
CA ARG A 149 -10.78 5.22 -2.04
C ARG A 149 -11.87 4.18 -2.23
N ALA A 150 -13.13 4.53 -1.92
CA ALA A 150 -14.27 3.63 -2.14
C ALA A 150 -14.41 3.24 -3.62
N LYS A 151 -14.31 4.21 -4.54
CA LYS A 151 -14.33 3.95 -5.99
C LYS A 151 -13.13 3.13 -6.44
N GLN A 152 -11.92 3.47 -5.97
CA GLN A 152 -10.70 2.76 -6.29
C GLN A 152 -10.77 1.31 -5.82
N ALA A 153 -11.22 1.07 -4.59
CA ALA A 153 -11.41 -0.26 -4.04
C ALA A 153 -12.40 -1.09 -4.87
N GLN A 154 -13.50 -0.50 -5.31
CA GLN A 154 -14.48 -1.21 -6.16
C GLN A 154 -13.88 -1.59 -7.52
N ILE A 155 -13.13 -0.70 -8.16
CA ILE A 155 -12.45 -0.99 -9.43
C ILE A 155 -11.45 -2.14 -9.27
N ILE A 156 -10.64 -2.09 -8.21
CA ILE A 156 -9.67 -3.15 -7.90
C ILE A 156 -10.42 -4.46 -7.62
N LYS A 157 -11.46 -4.45 -6.79
CA LYS A 157 -12.26 -5.63 -6.45
C LYS A 157 -12.82 -6.31 -7.69
N ASN A 158 -13.42 -5.54 -8.59
CA ASN A 158 -13.97 -6.06 -9.83
C ASN A 158 -12.89 -6.75 -10.69
N HIS A 159 -11.68 -6.20 -10.73
CA HIS A 159 -10.57 -6.81 -11.45
C HIS A 159 -10.03 -8.06 -10.74
N MET A 160 -9.97 -8.05 -9.40
CA MET A 160 -9.57 -9.22 -8.61
C MET A 160 -10.50 -10.42 -8.84
N GLN A 161 -11.82 -10.18 -8.92
CA GLN A 161 -12.83 -11.23 -9.17
C GLN A 161 -12.69 -11.92 -10.53
N GLN A 162 -12.02 -11.28 -11.49
CA GLN A 162 -11.74 -11.84 -12.81
C GLN A 162 -10.40 -12.60 -12.86
N SER A 163 -9.68 -12.67 -11.75
CA SER A 163 -8.40 -13.37 -11.70
C SER A 163 -8.60 -14.88 -11.86
N PRO A 164 -7.88 -15.55 -12.80
CA PRO A 164 -7.90 -17.00 -12.89
C PRO A 164 -7.02 -17.67 -11.81
N TYR A 165 -6.30 -16.88 -11.01
CA TYR A 165 -5.34 -17.36 -10.03
C TYR A 165 -5.73 -16.90 -8.62
N PRO A 166 -5.24 -17.58 -7.58
CA PRO A 166 -5.29 -17.06 -6.23
C PRO A 166 -4.68 -15.67 -6.15
N VAL A 167 -5.29 -14.81 -5.36
CA VAL A 167 -4.94 -13.37 -5.29
C VAL A 167 -4.29 -13.05 -3.96
N ILE A 168 -3.24 -12.22 -4.03
CA ILE A 168 -2.69 -11.48 -2.90
C ILE A 168 -2.76 -10.00 -3.26
N ILE A 169 -3.31 -9.20 -2.36
CA ILE A 169 -3.31 -7.74 -2.48
C ILE A 169 -2.64 -7.15 -1.26
N CYS A 170 -1.66 -6.30 -1.48
CA CYS A 170 -0.92 -5.65 -0.42
C CYS A 170 -0.52 -4.22 -0.80
N GLY A 171 -0.37 -3.39 0.21
CA GLY A 171 0.05 -2.01 0.03
C GLY A 171 -0.51 -1.07 1.07
N ASP A 172 -0.31 0.21 0.80
CA ASP A 172 -0.84 1.31 1.59
C ASP A 172 -2.27 1.63 1.13
N PHE A 173 -3.23 1.21 1.94
CA PHE A 173 -4.65 1.49 1.69
C PHE A 173 -5.01 2.93 2.09
N ASN A 174 -4.11 3.62 2.80
CA ASN A 174 -4.36 4.93 3.40
C ASN A 174 -5.65 4.96 4.26
N ASP A 175 -6.05 3.78 4.75
CA ASP A 175 -7.29 3.61 5.50
C ASP A 175 -7.21 2.47 6.50
N THR A 176 -8.01 2.56 7.54
CA THR A 176 -8.05 1.59 8.64
C THR A 176 -8.98 0.41 8.34
N PRO A 177 -8.90 -0.71 9.11
CA PRO A 177 -9.75 -1.88 8.91
C PRO A 177 -11.26 -1.65 9.07
N ILE A 178 -11.68 -0.50 9.61
CA ILE A 178 -13.10 -0.14 9.74
C ILE A 178 -13.64 0.61 8.52
N SER A 179 -12.80 0.89 7.52
CA SER A 179 -13.19 1.69 6.37
C SER A 179 -13.94 0.90 5.30
N PHE A 180 -14.72 1.62 4.49
CA PHE A 180 -15.41 1.03 3.34
C PHE A 180 -14.43 0.42 2.33
N ALA A 181 -13.30 1.10 2.07
CA ALA A 181 -12.31 0.62 1.11
C ALA A 181 -11.69 -0.71 1.58
N TYR A 182 -11.31 -0.80 2.85
CA TYR A 182 -10.81 -2.06 3.41
C TYR A 182 -11.86 -3.17 3.34
N HIS A 183 -13.10 -2.91 3.78
CA HIS A 183 -14.16 -3.92 3.73
C HIS A 183 -14.44 -4.40 2.31
N THR A 184 -14.45 -3.49 1.32
CA THR A 184 -14.63 -3.85 -0.07
C THR A 184 -13.53 -4.80 -0.57
N LEU A 185 -12.27 -4.51 -0.27
CA LEU A 185 -11.13 -5.31 -0.73
C LEU A 185 -10.97 -6.61 0.06
N SER A 186 -11.33 -6.62 1.34
CA SER A 186 -11.20 -7.80 2.21
C SER A 186 -12.38 -8.79 2.09
N GLU A 187 -13.46 -8.41 1.42
CA GLU A 187 -14.60 -9.31 1.23
C GLU A 187 -14.20 -10.60 0.49
N GLY A 188 -14.36 -11.76 1.16
CA GLY A 188 -13.94 -13.06 0.65
C GLY A 188 -12.42 -13.30 0.69
N MET A 189 -11.66 -12.42 1.32
CA MET A 189 -10.23 -12.53 1.55
C MET A 189 -9.93 -12.77 3.04
N LYS A 190 -8.73 -13.21 3.32
CA LYS A 190 -8.16 -13.29 4.66
C LYS A 190 -7.12 -12.20 4.85
N ASP A 191 -7.06 -11.62 6.04
CA ASP A 191 -6.06 -10.62 6.41
C ASP A 191 -4.94 -11.30 7.20
N CYS A 192 -3.72 -11.28 6.69
CA CYS A 192 -2.56 -11.94 7.30
C CYS A 192 -2.32 -11.47 8.75
N PHE A 193 -2.53 -10.17 9.03
CA PHE A 193 -2.37 -9.65 10.38
C PHE A 193 -3.46 -10.17 11.33
N ILE A 194 -4.71 -10.27 10.87
CA ILE A 194 -5.80 -10.82 11.69
C ILE A 194 -5.55 -12.31 11.97
N GLU A 195 -5.01 -13.06 11.01
CA GLU A 195 -4.77 -14.50 11.17
C GLU A 195 -3.55 -14.82 12.06
N LYS A 196 -2.46 -14.07 11.93
CA LYS A 196 -1.17 -14.40 12.57
C LYS A 196 -0.48 -13.25 13.28
N GLY A 197 -0.96 -12.02 13.09
CA GLY A 197 -0.37 -10.84 13.72
C GLY A 197 -0.57 -10.81 15.23
N ARG A 198 0.20 -9.96 15.90
CA ARG A 198 0.12 -9.72 17.35
C ARG A 198 0.17 -8.22 17.64
N GLY A 199 -0.48 -7.81 18.72
CA GLY A 199 -0.52 -6.41 19.15
C GLY A 199 -1.47 -5.56 18.30
N LEU A 200 -1.22 -4.26 18.20
CA LEU A 200 -2.10 -3.30 17.51
C LEU A 200 -1.86 -3.24 16.00
N GLY A 201 -0.69 -3.71 15.53
CA GLY A 201 -0.35 -3.75 14.11
C GLY A 201 -0.25 -2.38 13.44
N ASN A 202 0.03 -1.33 14.20
CA ASN A 202 0.16 0.02 13.65
C ASN A 202 1.32 0.07 12.65
N THR A 203 1.03 0.56 11.45
CA THR A 203 2.01 0.69 10.37
C THR A 203 2.33 2.15 10.06
N TYR A 204 1.40 3.07 10.32
CA TYR A 204 1.65 4.49 10.20
C TYR A 204 2.36 5.03 11.45
N ILE A 205 3.53 5.65 11.24
CA ILE A 205 4.31 6.33 12.28
C ILE A 205 4.42 7.80 11.88
N GLY A 206 3.74 8.68 12.61
CA GLY A 206 3.71 10.11 12.31
C GLY A 206 3.13 10.92 13.45
N GLU A 207 2.84 12.20 13.20
CA GLU A 207 2.29 13.14 14.18
C GLU A 207 0.82 12.86 14.56
N PHE A 208 0.12 12.07 13.77
CA PHE A 208 -1.24 11.60 14.05
C PHE A 208 -1.22 10.32 14.86
N PRO A 209 -2.38 9.93 15.47
CA PRO A 209 -2.47 8.61 16.07
C PRO A 209 -2.00 7.53 15.12
N SER A 210 -1.21 6.59 15.63
CA SER A 210 -0.71 5.49 14.84
C SER A 210 -1.85 4.52 14.48
N PHE A 211 -1.98 4.21 13.19
CA PHE A 211 -3.01 3.30 12.66
C PHE A 211 -2.38 2.23 11.79
N ARG A 212 -3.09 1.12 11.62
CA ARG A 212 -2.78 0.12 10.60
C ARG A 212 -3.45 0.54 9.30
N ILE A 213 -2.67 1.00 8.34
CA ILE A 213 -3.09 1.46 7.01
C ILE A 213 -2.47 0.65 5.88
N ASP A 214 -1.42 -0.14 6.20
CA ASP A 214 -0.84 -1.10 5.29
C ASP A 214 -1.39 -2.48 5.59
N HIS A 215 -1.83 -3.19 4.55
CA HIS A 215 -2.50 -4.47 4.68
C HIS A 215 -1.94 -5.49 3.69
N ILE A 216 -2.00 -6.76 4.08
CA ILE A 216 -1.77 -7.91 3.19
C ILE A 216 -2.99 -8.81 3.30
N LEU A 217 -3.74 -8.92 2.20
CA LEU A 217 -4.93 -9.77 2.10
C LEU A 217 -4.67 -10.85 1.05
N HIS A 218 -5.21 -12.04 1.27
CA HIS A 218 -5.06 -13.16 0.32
C HIS A 218 -6.34 -13.99 0.20
N THR A 219 -6.50 -14.68 -0.92
CA THR A 219 -7.59 -15.65 -1.09
C THR A 219 -7.46 -16.79 -0.08
N PRO A 220 -8.58 -17.31 0.46
CA PRO A 220 -8.55 -18.39 1.48
C PRO A 220 -7.85 -19.69 1.04
N THR A 221 -7.68 -19.90 -0.26
CA THR A 221 -6.96 -21.05 -0.82
C THR A 221 -5.45 -21.02 -0.56
N LEU A 222 -4.92 -19.82 -0.23
CA LEU A 222 -3.56 -19.65 0.25
C LEU A 222 -3.59 -19.72 1.79
N GLY A 223 -2.80 -20.62 2.38
CA GLY A 223 -2.62 -20.65 3.84
C GLY A 223 -1.71 -19.52 4.32
N THR A 224 -1.83 -19.13 5.60
CA THR A 224 -0.91 -18.22 6.31
C THR A 224 -0.12 -18.97 7.38
#